data_c399695d4aec7a32929a9f5ced4445fc
#
_entry.id   c399695d4aec7a32929a9f5ced4445fc
#
_cell.length_a   1.000
_cell.length_b   1.000
_cell.length_c   1.000
_cell.angle_alpha   90.00
_cell.angle_beta   90.00
_cell.angle_gamma   90.00
#
_symmetry.space_group_name_H-M   'P 1'
#
loop_
_entity.id
_entity.type
_entity.pdbx_description
1 polymer ?
#
loop_
_entity_poly.entity_id
_entity_poly.type
_entity_poly.pdbx_seq_one_letter_code
_entity_poly.pdbx_strand_id
1 'polypeptide(L)'
;DKAEADVKKQLDDIKSKASAAAKVFEKAIKREEEYRKQEELLKEGKIEEAANVITQDEEATMAASISEVVAARRKSLPAEAKYLYKYLGVEPAGAQIVNVLQTLKVDPKRSKNIVILGQHGFGLTTIGEDFAKFYYDMGICKSDAKAKVKAKVINSGKLGGAVAKLKGGCLIIESAGLITPDRFKEMVDMCSPEKNDIKIILTGEKTA
;
A
#
# COMPACT_ATOMS: atom_id res chain seq x y z
N ASP A 1 -25.20 42.02 15.77
CA ASP A 1 -25.64 40.70 15.19
C ASP A 1 -24.47 39.91 14.53
N LYS A 2 -23.77 40.51 13.55
CA LYS A 2 -22.69 39.77 12.86
C LYS A 2 -21.42 39.61 13.73
N ALA A 3 -21.07 40.60 14.50
CA ALA A 3 -19.94 40.60 15.42
C ALA A 3 -20.16 39.57 16.59
N GLU A 4 -21.38 39.50 17.10
CA GLU A 4 -21.74 38.54 18.16
C GLU A 4 -21.68 37.07 17.65
N ALA A 5 -22.12 36.83 16.41
CA ALA A 5 -22.04 35.52 15.79
C ALA A 5 -20.58 35.07 15.57
N ASP A 6 -19.70 35.99 15.15
CA ASP A 6 -18.28 35.69 14.97
C ASP A 6 -17.55 35.41 16.30
N VAL A 7 -17.85 36.17 17.35
CA VAL A 7 -17.30 35.92 18.70
C VAL A 7 -17.78 34.60 19.27
N LYS A 8 -19.05 34.24 19.08
CA LYS A 8 -19.60 32.96 19.50
C LYS A 8 -18.91 31.78 18.80
N LYS A 9 -18.70 31.91 17.49
CA LYS A 9 -18.00 30.89 16.70
C LYS A 9 -16.53 30.69 17.15
N GLN A 10 -15.84 31.80 17.45
CA GLN A 10 -14.47 31.74 17.99
C GLN A 10 -14.43 31.10 19.38
N LEU A 11 -15.41 31.41 20.22
CA LEU A 11 -15.52 30.82 21.55
C LEU A 11 -15.77 29.30 21.51
N ASP A 12 -16.61 28.86 20.59
CA ASP A 12 -16.90 27.42 20.39
C ASP A 12 -15.67 26.68 19.82
N ASP A 13 -14.90 27.30 18.93
CA ASP A 13 -13.63 26.74 18.41
C ASP A 13 -12.58 26.63 19.52
N ILE A 14 -12.44 27.66 20.38
CA ILE A 14 -11.54 27.64 21.52
C ILE A 14 -11.95 26.54 22.52
N LYS A 15 -13.25 26.42 22.84
CA LYS A 15 -13.76 25.35 23.72
C LYS A 15 -13.49 23.95 23.16
N SER A 16 -13.67 23.78 21.84
CA SER A 16 -13.37 22.51 21.17
C SER A 16 -11.89 22.15 21.24
N LYS A 17 -11.01 23.12 20.97
CA LYS A 17 -9.54 22.96 21.10
C LYS A 17 -9.09 22.69 22.53
N ALA A 18 -9.68 23.38 23.51
CA ALA A 18 -9.38 23.16 24.93
C ALA A 18 -9.84 21.75 25.39
N SER A 19 -11.02 21.28 24.93
CA SER A 19 -11.49 19.93 25.21
C SER A 19 -10.57 18.87 24.58
N ALA A 20 -10.12 19.08 23.34
CA ALA A 20 -9.18 18.18 22.68
C ALA A 20 -7.81 18.14 23.42
N ALA A 21 -7.30 19.28 23.84
CA ALA A 21 -6.07 19.37 24.62
C ALA A 21 -6.20 18.67 25.98
N ALA A 22 -7.32 18.85 26.69
CA ALA A 22 -7.59 18.17 27.95
C ALA A 22 -7.55 16.64 27.81
N LYS A 23 -8.16 16.10 26.75
CA LYS A 23 -8.11 14.64 26.47
C LYS A 23 -6.68 14.14 26.18
N VAL A 24 -5.86 14.95 25.52
CA VAL A 24 -4.45 14.61 25.28
C VAL A 24 -3.66 14.57 26.60
N PHE A 25 -3.89 15.56 27.47
CA PHE A 25 -3.29 15.60 28.81
C PHE A 25 -3.71 14.42 29.68
N GLU A 26 -4.98 14.09 29.71
CA GLU A 26 -5.52 12.94 30.44
C GLU A 26 -4.88 11.62 29.99
N LYS A 27 -4.73 11.45 28.67
CA LYS A 27 -4.01 10.29 28.09
C LYS A 27 -2.52 10.27 28.49
N ALA A 28 -1.88 11.42 28.53
CA ALA A 28 -0.47 11.52 28.90
C ALA A 28 -0.25 11.15 30.39
N ILE A 29 -1.12 11.62 31.28
CA ILE A 29 -1.09 11.27 32.72
C ILE A 29 -1.27 9.77 32.91
N LYS A 30 -2.28 9.18 32.22
CA LYS A 30 -2.55 7.74 32.30
C LYS A 30 -1.35 6.91 31.84
N ARG A 31 -0.68 7.32 30.75
CA ARG A 31 0.55 6.68 30.29
C ARG A 31 1.67 6.75 31.31
N GLU A 32 1.86 7.90 31.96
CA GLU A 32 2.88 8.05 32.97
C GLU A 32 2.63 7.13 34.17
N GLU A 33 1.37 6.97 34.59
CA GLU A 33 0.97 6.03 35.66
C GLU A 33 1.22 4.57 35.23
N GLU A 34 0.94 4.20 33.97
CA GLU A 34 1.21 2.87 33.45
C GLU A 34 2.71 2.57 33.38
N TYR A 35 3.53 3.51 32.91
CA TYR A 35 5.00 3.37 32.92
C TYR A 35 5.55 3.22 34.36
N ARG A 36 5.04 3.99 35.31
CA ARG A 36 5.46 3.88 36.72
C ARG A 36 5.11 2.51 37.28
N LYS A 37 3.91 2.01 37.00
CA LYS A 37 3.47 0.68 37.41
C LYS A 37 4.33 -0.44 36.79
N GLN A 38 4.67 -0.30 35.52
CA GLN A 38 5.56 -1.23 34.82
C GLN A 38 6.97 -1.24 35.49
N GLU A 39 7.49 -0.07 35.75
CA GLU A 39 8.80 0.05 36.42
C GLU A 39 8.83 -0.60 37.82
N GLU A 40 7.74 -0.48 38.58
CA GLU A 40 7.58 -1.16 39.86
C GLU A 40 7.54 -2.68 39.71
N LEU A 41 6.76 -3.19 38.76
CA LEU A 41 6.68 -4.63 38.47
C LEU A 41 8.02 -5.20 38.02
N LEU A 42 8.78 -4.46 37.21
CA LEU A 42 10.13 -4.87 36.80
C LEU A 42 11.11 -4.92 37.98
N LYS A 43 11.03 -3.97 38.91
CA LYS A 43 11.84 -3.98 40.15
C LYS A 43 11.50 -5.16 41.05
N GLU A 44 10.24 -5.63 41.03
CA GLU A 44 9.78 -6.82 41.74
C GLU A 44 10.09 -8.14 41.00
N GLY A 45 10.67 -8.10 39.80
CA GLY A 45 11.00 -9.27 39.00
C GLY A 45 9.81 -9.92 38.30
N LYS A 46 8.66 -9.25 38.26
CA LYS A 46 7.41 -9.71 37.61
C LYS A 46 7.38 -9.32 36.16
N ILE A 47 8.27 -9.90 35.33
CA ILE A 47 8.50 -9.50 33.92
C ILE A 47 7.25 -9.72 33.08
N GLU A 48 6.51 -10.83 33.23
CA GLU A 48 5.31 -11.11 32.46
C GLU A 48 4.14 -10.15 32.79
N GLU A 49 3.98 -9.78 34.07
CA GLU A 49 2.95 -8.80 34.46
C GLU A 49 3.32 -7.39 34.00
N ALA A 50 4.60 -7.04 34.02
CA ALA A 50 5.09 -5.77 33.49
C ALA A 50 4.88 -5.65 31.96
N ALA A 51 5.10 -6.72 31.21
CA ALA A 51 4.86 -6.76 29.77
C ALA A 51 3.37 -6.55 29.42
N ASN A 52 2.46 -7.05 30.25
CA ASN A 52 1.01 -6.94 30.01
C ASN A 52 0.42 -5.55 30.32
N VAL A 53 1.09 -4.70 31.08
CA VAL A 53 0.58 -3.36 31.45
C VAL A 53 0.57 -2.39 30.26
N ILE A 54 1.49 -2.53 29.31
CA ILE A 54 1.65 -1.57 28.19
C ILE A 54 0.93 -2.00 26.90
N THR A 55 0.69 -3.30 26.71
CA THR A 55 0.25 -3.83 25.42
C THR A 55 -1.15 -3.38 24.98
N GLN A 56 -2.09 -3.15 25.88
CA GLN A 56 -3.48 -2.87 25.51
C GLN A 56 -3.71 -1.44 24.98
N ASP A 57 -3.03 -0.43 25.54
CA ASP A 57 -3.19 0.97 25.12
C ASP A 57 -2.31 1.31 23.89
N GLU A 58 -1.13 0.69 23.76
CA GLU A 58 -0.28 0.84 22.59
C GLU A 58 -0.91 0.19 21.35
N GLU A 59 -1.47 -1.01 21.46
CA GLU A 59 -2.20 -1.67 20.37
C GLU A 59 -3.42 -0.87 19.96
N ALA A 60 -4.23 -0.35 20.89
CA ALA A 60 -5.40 0.46 20.59
C ALA A 60 -5.02 1.81 19.95
N THR A 61 -3.96 2.46 20.44
CA THR A 61 -3.46 3.73 19.88
C THR A 61 -2.84 3.52 18.50
N MET A 62 -2.08 2.42 18.30
CA MET A 62 -1.51 2.05 17.02
C MET A 62 -2.60 1.69 16.00
N ALA A 63 -3.61 0.92 16.41
CA ALA A 63 -4.75 0.58 15.55
C ALA A 63 -5.56 1.83 15.15
N ALA A 64 -5.78 2.78 16.06
CA ALA A 64 -6.44 4.04 15.76
C ALA A 64 -5.63 4.89 14.78
N SER A 65 -4.31 5.01 14.96
CA SER A 65 -3.43 5.75 14.05
C SER A 65 -3.34 5.12 12.67
N ILE A 66 -3.27 3.80 12.60
CA ILE A 66 -3.32 3.07 11.31
C ILE A 66 -4.66 3.31 10.61
N SER A 67 -5.77 3.27 11.34
CA SER A 67 -7.10 3.52 10.78
C SER A 67 -7.23 4.93 10.18
N GLU A 68 -6.72 5.95 10.85
CA GLU A 68 -6.70 7.34 10.35
C GLU A 68 -5.82 7.49 9.10
N VAL A 69 -4.63 6.88 9.09
CA VAL A 69 -3.73 6.88 7.94
C VAL A 69 -4.37 6.17 6.74
N VAL A 70 -4.99 5.00 6.96
CA VAL A 70 -5.70 4.27 5.91
C VAL A 70 -6.86 5.09 5.35
N ALA A 71 -7.65 5.74 6.21
CA ALA A 71 -8.76 6.58 5.80
C ALA A 71 -8.30 7.80 4.97
N ALA A 72 -7.22 8.47 5.39
CA ALA A 72 -6.63 9.58 4.66
C ALA A 72 -6.10 9.14 3.28
N ARG A 73 -5.35 8.04 3.22
CA ARG A 73 -4.83 7.46 1.98
C ARG A 73 -5.96 7.08 1.03
N ARG A 74 -6.99 6.42 1.53
CA ARG A 74 -8.15 6.00 0.75
C ARG A 74 -8.86 7.18 0.10
N LYS A 75 -9.01 8.30 0.80
CA LYS A 75 -9.63 9.53 0.26
C LYS A 75 -8.84 10.14 -0.90
N SER A 76 -7.54 9.93 -0.97
CA SER A 76 -6.67 10.46 -2.04
C SER A 76 -6.64 9.57 -3.29
N LEU A 77 -7.23 8.37 -3.25
CA LEU A 77 -7.19 7.38 -4.31
C LEU A 77 -8.52 7.30 -5.07
N PRO A 78 -8.47 6.89 -6.37
CA PRO A 78 -9.68 6.65 -7.14
C PRO A 78 -10.45 5.42 -6.60
N ALA A 79 -11.75 5.37 -6.86
CA ALA A 79 -12.61 4.27 -6.40
C ALA A 79 -12.20 2.91 -6.98
N GLU A 80 -11.64 2.90 -8.18
CA GLU A 80 -11.12 1.73 -8.90
C GLU A 80 -9.94 1.07 -8.16
N ALA A 81 -9.25 1.81 -7.27
CA ALA A 81 -8.17 1.30 -6.43
C ALA A 81 -8.63 0.40 -5.28
N LYS A 82 -9.92 0.05 -5.19
CA LYS A 82 -10.53 -0.78 -4.14
C LYS A 82 -9.78 -2.06 -3.81
N TYR A 83 -9.18 -2.71 -4.81
CA TYR A 83 -8.38 -3.94 -4.62
C TYR A 83 -7.09 -3.71 -3.83
N LEU A 84 -6.56 -2.48 -3.86
CA LEU A 84 -5.31 -2.10 -3.22
C LEU A 84 -5.51 -1.51 -1.81
N TYR A 85 -6.75 -1.24 -1.40
CA TYR A 85 -7.04 -0.63 -0.09
C TYR A 85 -6.55 -1.47 1.09
N LYS A 86 -6.54 -2.78 0.98
CA LYS A 86 -6.06 -3.70 2.03
C LYS A 86 -4.56 -3.57 2.35
N TYR A 87 -3.79 -2.95 1.47
CA TYR A 87 -2.35 -2.74 1.66
C TYR A 87 -2.01 -1.36 2.25
N LEU A 88 -3.00 -0.44 2.35
CA LEU A 88 -2.73 0.96 2.72
C LEU A 88 -2.26 1.15 4.16
N GLY A 89 -2.54 0.19 5.04
CA GLY A 89 -2.08 0.17 6.43
C GLY A 89 -0.71 -0.49 6.63
N VAL A 90 -0.13 -1.10 5.58
CA VAL A 90 1.15 -1.83 5.66
C VAL A 90 2.29 -0.92 5.21
N GLU A 91 3.20 -0.57 6.10
CA GLU A 91 4.37 0.24 5.75
C GLU A 91 5.56 -0.64 5.32
N PRO A 92 6.35 -0.18 4.34
CA PRO A 92 6.23 1.05 3.56
C PRO A 92 5.31 0.89 2.32
N ALA A 93 4.68 -0.26 2.12
CA ALA A 93 3.92 -0.60 0.91
C ALA A 93 2.75 0.36 0.67
N GLY A 94 2.02 0.73 1.73
CA GLY A 94 0.87 1.63 1.62
C GLY A 94 1.23 3.00 1.08
N ALA A 95 2.32 3.59 1.58
CA ALA A 95 2.81 4.87 1.07
C ALA A 95 3.28 4.77 -0.39
N GLN A 96 3.98 3.70 -0.75
CA GLN A 96 4.46 3.47 -2.12
C GLN A 96 3.30 3.26 -3.10
N ILE A 97 2.27 2.50 -2.72
CA ILE A 97 1.06 2.31 -3.54
C ILE A 97 0.39 3.65 -3.83
N VAL A 98 0.17 4.49 -2.81
CA VAL A 98 -0.40 5.83 -3.00
C VAL A 98 0.41 6.64 -4.01
N ASN A 99 1.73 6.65 -3.86
CA ASN A 99 2.64 7.40 -4.73
C ASN A 99 2.59 6.89 -6.19
N VAL A 100 2.59 5.57 -6.38
CA VAL A 100 2.47 4.96 -7.72
C VAL A 100 1.13 5.34 -8.37
N LEU A 101 0.01 5.22 -7.65
CA LEU A 101 -1.31 5.53 -8.18
C LEU A 101 -1.47 7.01 -8.54
N GLN A 102 -0.94 7.91 -7.73
CA GLN A 102 -0.91 9.34 -8.03
C GLN A 102 -0.07 9.62 -9.29
N THR A 103 1.10 8.99 -9.41
CA THR A 103 1.97 9.14 -10.59
C THR A 103 1.32 8.61 -11.86
N LEU A 104 0.62 7.48 -11.80
CA LEU A 104 -0.10 6.90 -12.94
C LEU A 104 -1.23 7.81 -13.44
N LYS A 105 -1.84 8.59 -12.54
CA LYS A 105 -2.91 9.55 -12.85
C LYS A 105 -2.39 10.82 -13.51
N VAL A 106 -1.23 11.33 -13.06
CA VAL A 106 -0.70 12.65 -13.47
C VAL A 106 -0.05 12.60 -14.84
N ASP A 107 0.60 11.49 -15.21
CA ASP A 107 1.32 11.38 -16.49
C ASP A 107 0.76 10.26 -17.38
N PRO A 108 -0.14 10.59 -18.33
CA PRO A 108 -0.69 9.62 -19.26
C PRO A 108 0.36 8.96 -20.19
N LYS A 109 1.47 9.66 -20.46
CA LYS A 109 2.54 9.17 -21.37
C LYS A 109 3.53 8.24 -20.67
N ARG A 110 3.56 8.24 -19.33
CA ARG A 110 4.47 7.39 -18.58
C ARG A 110 4.15 5.92 -18.79
N SER A 111 5.20 5.10 -18.83
CA SER A 111 5.05 3.64 -18.83
C SER A 111 4.14 3.19 -17.69
N LYS A 112 3.19 2.32 -17.99
CA LYS A 112 2.28 1.71 -17.02
C LYS A 112 2.80 0.38 -16.50
N ASN A 113 4.04 0.01 -16.85
CA ASN A 113 4.71 -1.15 -16.28
C ASN A 113 5.18 -0.85 -14.87
N ILE A 114 5.05 -1.81 -13.96
CA ILE A 114 5.45 -1.66 -12.55
C ILE A 114 6.35 -2.81 -12.12
N VAL A 115 7.17 -2.54 -11.11
CA VAL A 115 8.01 -3.52 -10.44
C VAL A 115 7.60 -3.57 -8.96
N ILE A 116 7.34 -4.76 -8.46
CA ILE A 116 7.00 -5.04 -7.06
C ILE A 116 8.11 -5.87 -6.45
N LEU A 117 8.83 -5.28 -5.51
CA LEU A 117 9.93 -5.93 -4.83
C LEU A 117 9.58 -6.18 -3.37
N GLY A 118 9.94 -7.34 -2.84
CA GLY A 118 9.73 -7.69 -1.45
C GLY A 118 10.34 -9.03 -1.11
N GLN A 119 10.06 -9.53 0.09
CA GLN A 119 10.52 -10.85 0.52
C GLN A 119 9.61 -11.97 -0.02
N HIS A 120 10.17 -13.16 -0.17
CA HIS A 120 9.40 -14.35 -0.53
C HIS A 120 8.28 -14.61 0.48
N GLY A 121 7.10 -15.01 -0.02
CA GLY A 121 5.93 -15.27 0.83
C GLY A 121 5.09 -14.05 1.21
N PHE A 122 5.52 -12.82 0.94
CA PHE A 122 4.78 -11.58 1.26
C PHE A 122 3.70 -11.20 0.25
N GLY A 123 3.26 -12.14 -0.57
CA GLY A 123 2.11 -11.94 -1.46
C GLY A 123 2.38 -11.04 -2.66
N LEU A 124 3.62 -10.90 -3.12
CA LEU A 124 4.00 -10.02 -4.24
C LEU A 124 3.16 -10.29 -5.49
N THR A 125 2.92 -11.56 -5.80
CA THR A 125 2.07 -11.97 -6.93
C THR A 125 0.62 -11.54 -6.72
N THR A 126 0.08 -11.66 -5.51
CA THR A 126 -1.28 -11.21 -5.16
C THR A 126 -1.42 -9.71 -5.35
N ILE A 127 -0.43 -8.92 -4.91
CA ILE A 127 -0.39 -7.47 -5.16
C ILE A 127 -0.38 -7.22 -6.68
N GLY A 128 0.40 -7.96 -7.45
CA GLY A 128 0.43 -7.86 -8.91
C GLY A 128 -0.92 -8.17 -9.56
N GLU A 129 -1.63 -9.20 -9.09
CA GLU A 129 -2.98 -9.52 -9.57
C GLU A 129 -4.01 -8.42 -9.24
N ASP A 130 -3.89 -7.79 -8.07
CA ASP A 130 -4.76 -6.68 -7.68
C ASP A 130 -4.45 -5.40 -8.48
N PHE A 131 -3.19 -5.14 -8.83
CA PHE A 131 -2.82 -4.09 -9.78
C PHE A 131 -3.37 -4.37 -11.19
N ALA A 132 -3.37 -5.62 -11.65
CA ALA A 132 -3.95 -5.97 -12.94
C ALA A 132 -5.47 -5.71 -12.99
N LYS A 133 -6.21 -6.01 -11.91
CA LYS A 133 -7.64 -5.66 -11.79
C LYS A 133 -7.84 -4.14 -11.79
N PHE A 134 -7.03 -3.42 -11.01
CA PHE A 134 -7.05 -1.96 -10.98
C PHE A 134 -6.79 -1.36 -12.37
N TYR A 135 -5.83 -1.88 -13.13
CA TYR A 135 -5.51 -1.42 -14.47
C TYR A 135 -6.69 -1.60 -15.45
N TYR A 136 -7.42 -2.69 -15.32
CA TYR A 136 -8.62 -2.91 -16.12
C TYR A 136 -9.73 -1.94 -15.73
N ASP A 137 -10.06 -1.82 -14.44
CA ASP A 137 -11.10 -0.91 -13.94
C ASP A 137 -10.81 0.57 -14.29
N MET A 138 -9.53 0.97 -14.32
CA MET A 138 -9.07 2.31 -14.72
C MET A 138 -9.01 2.52 -16.25
N GLY A 139 -9.27 1.51 -17.07
CA GLY A 139 -9.12 1.58 -18.53
C GLY A 139 -7.66 1.68 -19.00
N ILE A 140 -6.67 1.41 -18.14
CA ILE A 140 -5.25 1.32 -18.50
C ILE A 140 -5.00 0.06 -19.35
N CYS A 141 -5.63 -1.06 -19.00
CA CYS A 141 -5.75 -2.24 -19.81
C CYS A 141 -7.08 -2.23 -20.58
N LYS A 142 -7.06 -2.53 -21.86
CA LYS A 142 -8.25 -2.61 -22.73
C LYS A 142 -9.01 -3.93 -22.57
N SER A 143 -8.34 -4.93 -21.98
CA SER A 143 -8.85 -6.28 -21.74
C SER A 143 -8.59 -6.67 -20.29
N ASP A 144 -9.48 -7.45 -19.71
CA ASP A 144 -9.31 -8.10 -18.39
C ASP A 144 -8.40 -9.33 -18.46
N ALA A 145 -7.94 -9.69 -19.66
CA ALA A 145 -7.02 -10.80 -19.87
C ALA A 145 -5.73 -10.61 -19.07
N LYS A 146 -5.41 -11.59 -18.24
CA LYS A 146 -4.21 -11.61 -17.43
C LYS A 146 -3.57 -12.99 -17.43
N ALA A 147 -2.25 -13.02 -17.46
CA ALA A 147 -1.49 -14.24 -17.23
C ALA A 147 -0.42 -14.03 -16.19
N LYS A 148 -0.12 -15.09 -15.48
CA LYS A 148 0.95 -15.18 -14.51
C LYS A 148 1.96 -16.21 -15.00
N VAL A 149 3.21 -15.78 -15.15
CA VAL A 149 4.29 -16.65 -15.63
C VAL A 149 5.54 -16.50 -14.77
N LYS A 150 6.31 -17.56 -14.64
CA LYS A 150 7.63 -17.51 -13.98
C LYS A 150 8.72 -17.13 -15.00
N ALA A 151 9.76 -16.48 -14.54
CA ALA A 151 10.96 -16.15 -15.36
C ALA A 151 11.45 -17.35 -16.18
N LYS A 152 11.41 -18.56 -15.64
CA LYS A 152 11.81 -19.81 -16.35
C LYS A 152 11.02 -20.03 -17.66
N VAL A 153 9.73 -19.68 -17.69
CA VAL A 153 8.89 -19.81 -18.90
C VAL A 153 9.34 -18.80 -19.97
N ILE A 154 9.67 -17.59 -19.54
CA ILE A 154 10.18 -16.55 -20.45
C ILE A 154 11.52 -16.97 -21.04
N ASN A 155 12.44 -17.44 -20.19
CA ASN A 155 13.76 -17.90 -20.59
C ASN A 155 13.70 -19.10 -21.57
N SER A 156 12.64 -19.91 -21.52
CA SER A 156 12.44 -21.02 -22.47
C SER A 156 11.99 -20.58 -23.88
N GLY A 157 11.68 -19.30 -24.09
CA GLY A 157 11.20 -18.78 -25.36
C GLY A 157 9.75 -19.15 -25.73
N LYS A 158 8.98 -19.75 -24.80
CA LYS A 158 7.61 -20.23 -25.06
C LYS A 158 6.51 -19.22 -24.80
N LEU A 159 6.85 -17.92 -24.78
CA LEU A 159 5.90 -16.86 -24.40
C LEU A 159 4.95 -16.43 -25.52
N GLY A 160 5.34 -16.58 -26.81
CA GLY A 160 4.61 -16.00 -27.93
C GLY A 160 3.11 -16.37 -28.02
N GLY A 161 2.77 -17.64 -27.81
CA GLY A 161 1.36 -18.08 -27.85
C GLY A 161 0.52 -17.54 -26.68
N ALA A 162 1.13 -17.28 -25.50
CA ALA A 162 0.45 -16.71 -24.37
C ALA A 162 0.24 -15.19 -24.56
N VAL A 163 1.23 -14.48 -25.10
CA VAL A 163 1.17 -13.04 -25.37
C VAL A 163 0.04 -12.69 -26.34
N ALA A 164 -0.15 -13.47 -27.41
CA ALA A 164 -1.22 -13.23 -28.37
C ALA A 164 -2.63 -13.24 -27.72
N LYS A 165 -2.83 -14.07 -26.69
CA LYS A 165 -4.10 -14.18 -25.94
C LYS A 165 -4.29 -13.06 -24.91
N LEU A 166 -3.23 -12.30 -24.61
CA LEU A 166 -3.23 -11.23 -23.61
C LEU A 166 -3.37 -9.84 -24.20
N LYS A 167 -3.62 -9.72 -25.50
CA LYS A 167 -3.65 -8.42 -26.20
C LYS A 167 -4.51 -7.39 -25.44
N GLY A 168 -3.90 -6.25 -25.12
CA GLY A 168 -4.54 -5.18 -24.33
C GLY A 168 -4.68 -5.47 -22.83
N GLY A 169 -4.19 -6.60 -22.35
CA GLY A 169 -4.30 -7.04 -20.96
C GLY A 169 -3.01 -6.85 -20.14
N CYS A 170 -2.79 -7.75 -19.19
CA CYS A 170 -1.70 -7.66 -18.21
C CYS A 170 -0.91 -8.97 -18.10
N LEU A 171 0.43 -8.86 -18.09
CA LEU A 171 1.36 -9.97 -17.86
C LEU A 171 2.06 -9.78 -16.51
N ILE A 172 1.83 -10.72 -15.58
CA ILE A 172 2.47 -10.76 -14.27
C ILE A 172 3.61 -11.75 -14.32
N ILE A 173 4.81 -11.32 -13.95
CA ILE A 173 6.02 -12.12 -14.05
C ILE A 173 6.62 -12.35 -12.66
N GLU A 174 6.70 -13.61 -12.27
CA GLU A 174 7.29 -14.02 -10.99
C GLU A 174 8.80 -14.23 -11.13
N SER A 175 9.55 -13.83 -10.07
CA SER A 175 11.01 -13.96 -10.00
C SER A 175 11.70 -13.26 -11.18
N ALA A 176 11.23 -12.07 -11.53
CA ALA A 176 11.65 -11.35 -12.74
C ALA A 176 13.17 -11.10 -12.82
N GLY A 177 13.86 -11.00 -11.68
CA GLY A 177 15.32 -10.88 -11.65
C GLY A 177 16.10 -12.06 -12.24
N LEU A 178 15.42 -13.20 -12.48
CA LEU A 178 16.03 -14.39 -13.11
C LEU A 178 15.87 -14.41 -14.64
N ILE A 179 15.24 -13.42 -15.26
CA ILE A 179 15.09 -13.34 -16.71
C ILE A 179 16.44 -12.91 -17.32
N THR A 180 16.86 -13.64 -18.36
CA THR A 180 18.07 -13.23 -19.09
C THR A 180 17.83 -11.94 -19.89
N PRO A 181 18.84 -11.07 -20.05
CA PRO A 181 18.69 -9.77 -20.72
C PRO A 181 18.06 -9.87 -22.12
N ASP A 182 18.47 -10.84 -22.93
CA ASP A 182 17.94 -11.02 -24.29
C ASP A 182 16.46 -11.41 -24.27
N ARG A 183 16.05 -12.30 -23.36
CA ARG A 183 14.66 -12.71 -23.23
C ARG A 183 13.78 -11.59 -22.64
N PHE A 184 14.36 -10.78 -21.76
CA PHE A 184 13.66 -9.60 -21.25
C PHE A 184 13.38 -8.61 -22.38
N LYS A 185 14.37 -8.33 -23.23
CA LYS A 185 14.23 -7.44 -24.38
C LYS A 185 13.18 -7.95 -25.36
N GLU A 186 13.23 -9.23 -25.73
CA GLU A 186 12.24 -9.88 -26.60
C GLU A 186 10.81 -9.78 -26.01
N MET A 187 10.66 -10.05 -24.73
CA MET A 187 9.37 -9.96 -24.04
C MET A 187 8.83 -8.52 -24.04
N VAL A 188 9.65 -7.52 -23.72
CA VAL A 188 9.22 -6.11 -23.74
C VAL A 188 8.80 -5.69 -25.14
N ASP A 189 9.52 -6.11 -26.17
CA ASP A 189 9.17 -5.84 -27.57
C ASP A 189 7.83 -6.49 -27.95
N MET A 190 7.59 -7.75 -27.55
CA MET A 190 6.31 -8.42 -27.79
C MET A 190 5.13 -7.74 -27.06
N CYS A 191 5.36 -7.18 -25.88
CA CYS A 191 4.33 -6.52 -25.07
C CYS A 191 4.13 -5.04 -25.42
N SER A 192 4.92 -4.49 -26.34
CA SER A 192 4.89 -3.07 -26.70
C SER A 192 3.51 -2.59 -27.15
N PRO A 193 3.21 -1.28 -26.98
CA PRO A 193 1.93 -0.70 -27.42
C PRO A 193 1.62 -0.92 -28.90
N GLU A 194 2.67 -0.96 -29.75
CA GLU A 194 2.54 -1.12 -31.20
C GLU A 194 2.17 -2.56 -31.61
N LYS A 195 2.50 -3.55 -30.76
CA LYS A 195 2.26 -4.98 -31.04
C LYS A 195 1.04 -5.52 -30.32
N ASN A 196 1.10 -5.63 -29.01
CA ASN A 196 0.04 -6.28 -28.24
C ASN A 196 -0.54 -5.41 -27.11
N ASP A 197 0.07 -4.24 -26.83
CA ASP A 197 -0.37 -3.28 -25.80
C ASP A 197 -0.59 -3.92 -24.42
N ILE A 198 0.33 -4.82 -24.01
CA ILE A 198 0.26 -5.55 -22.76
C ILE A 198 1.02 -4.77 -21.67
N LYS A 199 0.40 -4.58 -20.51
CA LYS A 199 1.06 -3.99 -19.35
C LYS A 199 1.80 -5.07 -18.57
N ILE A 200 3.05 -4.78 -18.18
CA ILE A 200 3.92 -5.74 -17.50
C ILE A 200 4.00 -5.40 -16.01
N ILE A 201 3.76 -6.39 -15.17
CA ILE A 201 3.97 -6.33 -13.74
C ILE A 201 5.07 -7.33 -13.38
N LEU A 202 6.21 -6.82 -12.96
CA LEU A 202 7.35 -7.63 -12.52
C LEU A 202 7.27 -7.83 -11.01
N THR A 203 7.39 -9.06 -10.55
CA THR A 203 7.57 -9.35 -9.12
C THR A 203 8.90 -10.03 -8.89
N GLY A 204 9.57 -9.65 -7.81
CA GLY A 204 10.90 -10.19 -7.50
C GLY A 204 11.29 -9.97 -6.06
N GLU A 205 12.34 -10.70 -5.64
CA GLU A 205 12.90 -10.52 -4.32
C GLU A 205 13.82 -9.31 -4.30
N LYS A 206 13.77 -8.56 -3.20
CA LYS A 206 14.74 -7.52 -2.92
C LYS A 206 16.01 -8.24 -2.42
N THR A 207 17.04 -8.29 -3.23
CA THR A 207 18.37 -8.68 -2.76
C THR A 207 18.89 -7.62 -1.78
N ALA A 208 19.45 -8.09 -0.66
CA ALA A 208 20.05 -7.23 0.35
C ALA A 208 21.24 -6.45 -0.21
#